data_ee2dd90c71a24110f4a5db7a7c3b310c
#
_entry.id   ee2dd90c71a24110f4a5db7a7c3b310c
#
_cell.length_a   1.000
_cell.length_b   1.000
_cell.length_c   1.000
_cell.angle_alpha   90.00
_cell.angle_beta   90.00
_cell.angle_gamma   90.00
#
_symmetry.space_group_name_H-M   'P 1'
#
loop_
_entity.id
_entity.type
_entity.pdbx_description
1 polymer ?
#
loop_
_entity_poly.entity_id
_entity_poly.type
_entity_poly.pdbx_seq_one_letter_code
_entity_poly.pdbx_strand_id
1 'polypeptide(L)'
;MLRKRQDREAEGLSITDGTPSGAGPGTRERIRGGLKKLLRGKKRKVIALVLVASIAGGVVVWRGHGQPAAAATEYQEAEVERRSITNSLSASGTLEPADSYTVNTLVSGEILSDTFEKGDQVEEGQLLYTIDSSNASSSLTQSQNSYSQAQTSYQQAVDAKYPEADLTGTVSEVYVNEGDSVSAGTELLKIVADENMYIDFSFTYADSDDFYIGQTATVFIDGFAGSLTGTVTAVSSSSAAVSTGVPLTTVRVRLTNPGLVTTDYTASAVIGSYSSYGQASIKVGASSVITAEASGKVSGFDWLVGDTISSGDRICTITGDSVDNSIESARISVSNAATSLESAQENLEDYSITAPISGTVVTKTAKAGDNIEGGSDSTLCVIYDLSYLEMTMSINELDISSVEVGQEVQITADAVEGEVYTGVVTEVSWRAPPPAASPHIPSPSASMRRTACCPA
;
A
#
# COMPACT_ATOMS: atom_id res chain seq x y z
N MET A 1 26.94 -32.22 -3.76
CA MET A 1 26.45 -33.33 -4.63
C MET A 1 25.79 -32.65 -5.80
N LEU A 2 26.53 -32.46 -6.89
CA LEU A 2 26.61 -33.27 -8.10
C LEU A 2 25.39 -33.17 -9.00
N ARG A 3 25.59 -32.35 -10.11
CA ARG A 3 25.46 -32.74 -11.54
C ARG A 3 24.03 -32.86 -12.05
N LYS A 4 23.67 -32.30 -13.23
CA LYS A 4 24.23 -32.33 -14.63
C LYS A 4 23.38 -31.33 -15.44
N ARG A 5 23.86 -30.37 -16.19
CA ARG A 5 24.29 -30.37 -17.59
C ARG A 5 23.54 -31.34 -18.50
N GLN A 6 22.84 -30.76 -19.45
CA GLN A 6 22.90 -31.25 -20.83
C GLN A 6 22.51 -30.14 -21.81
N ASP A 7 23.52 -29.80 -22.59
CA ASP A 7 23.51 -29.15 -23.88
C ASP A 7 22.82 -30.03 -24.92
N ARG A 8 22.27 -29.42 -25.97
CA ARG A 8 22.24 -29.86 -27.36
C ARG A 8 21.78 -28.69 -28.21
N GLU A 9 22.73 -28.07 -28.95
CA GLU A 9 23.07 -28.31 -30.36
C GLU A 9 21.86 -28.07 -31.28
N ALA A 10 21.79 -27.01 -32.07
CA ALA A 10 22.47 -26.56 -33.29
C ALA A 10 22.43 -27.58 -34.41
N GLU A 11 21.63 -27.31 -35.43
CA GLU A 11 21.75 -27.66 -36.85
C GLU A 11 20.79 -26.67 -37.55
N GLY A 12 21.12 -25.82 -38.48
CA GLY A 12 22.13 -25.92 -39.55
C GLY A 12 21.50 -26.49 -40.78
N LEU A 13 21.02 -25.66 -41.72
CA LEU A 13 20.97 -25.93 -43.17
C LEU A 13 20.49 -24.67 -43.86
N SER A 14 21.32 -23.94 -44.53
CA SER A 14 21.91 -24.06 -45.88
C SER A 14 20.93 -23.64 -46.99
N ILE A 15 21.16 -22.44 -47.45
CA ILE A 15 21.42 -21.99 -48.84
C ILE A 15 20.93 -22.96 -49.93
N THR A 16 20.03 -22.45 -50.81
CA THR A 16 20.15 -22.68 -52.26
C THR A 16 19.65 -21.45 -53.02
N ASP A 17 20.57 -20.93 -53.78
CA ASP A 17 20.44 -20.19 -55.00
C ASP A 17 19.36 -20.75 -55.95
N GLY A 18 18.78 -19.84 -56.72
CA GLY A 18 17.89 -20.19 -57.79
C GLY A 18 17.40 -19.00 -58.60
N THR A 19 18.31 -18.28 -59.25
CA THR A 19 17.97 -17.62 -60.52
C THR A 19 17.81 -18.66 -61.61
N PRO A 20 16.84 -18.47 -62.55
CA PRO A 20 17.18 -18.05 -63.89
C PRO A 20 16.14 -17.09 -64.53
N SER A 21 16.61 -16.05 -65.18
CA SER A 21 16.90 -15.95 -66.62
C SER A 21 15.76 -16.39 -67.56
N GLY A 22 15.33 -15.44 -68.38
CA GLY A 22 14.49 -15.64 -69.56
C GLY A 22 13.80 -14.34 -69.90
N ALA A 23 14.34 -13.42 -70.53
CA ALA A 23 14.65 -13.19 -71.98
C ALA A 23 13.44 -13.48 -72.86
N GLY A 24 13.06 -12.46 -73.56
CA GLY A 24 12.34 -12.64 -74.78
C GLY A 24 11.63 -11.43 -75.29
N PRO A 25 11.93 -11.11 -76.51
CA PRO A 25 11.79 -9.77 -77.03
C PRO A 25 10.66 -9.68 -78.07
N GLY A 26 10.46 -8.45 -78.51
CA GLY A 26 9.88 -8.23 -79.84
C GLY A 26 8.37 -7.97 -79.76
N THR A 27 7.91 -7.00 -80.35
CA THR A 27 7.90 -6.89 -81.81
C THR A 27 7.59 -5.48 -82.22
N ARG A 28 8.58 -4.88 -82.87
CA ARG A 28 8.33 -3.80 -83.78
C ARG A 28 7.73 -4.42 -85.03
N GLU A 29 6.51 -4.13 -85.39
CA GLU A 29 6.01 -4.33 -86.76
C GLU A 29 5.78 -3.01 -87.43
N ARG A 30 6.61 -2.89 -88.46
CA ARG A 30 6.53 -1.96 -89.56
C ARG A 30 5.24 -2.19 -90.34
N ILE A 31 4.46 -1.17 -90.51
CA ILE A 31 3.56 -1.11 -91.67
C ILE A 31 4.15 -0.11 -92.66
N ARG A 32 4.92 -0.76 -93.57
CA ARG A 32 5.27 -0.12 -94.87
C ARG A 32 4.57 -1.00 -95.91
N GLY A 33 3.75 -0.39 -96.69
CA GLY A 33 3.28 -1.08 -97.88
C GLY A 33 1.89 -0.64 -98.32
N GLY A 34 1.80 0.13 -99.40
CA GLY A 34 0.60 0.12 -100.17
C GLY A 34 0.00 1.48 -100.59
N LEU A 35 0.76 2.31 -101.28
CA LEU A 35 0.10 3.29 -102.14
C LEU A 35 0.89 3.49 -103.44
N LYS A 36 0.97 2.46 -104.28
CA LYS A 36 1.33 2.57 -105.67
C LYS A 36 0.24 1.87 -106.51
N LYS A 37 -0.69 2.65 -106.95
CA LYS A 37 -1.47 2.47 -108.17
C LYS A 37 -2.74 3.27 -108.07
N LEU A 38 -2.73 4.47 -108.65
CA LEU A 38 -3.84 5.01 -109.42
C LEU A 38 -3.53 6.46 -109.67
N LEU A 39 -3.04 6.76 -110.87
CA LEU A 39 -3.29 8.05 -111.51
C LEU A 39 -2.59 8.02 -112.87
N ARG A 40 -3.19 7.29 -113.76
CA ARG A 40 -2.87 7.34 -115.20
C ARG A 40 -4.16 7.86 -115.81
N GLY A 41 -4.13 9.10 -116.26
CA GLY A 41 -5.23 9.60 -117.07
C GLY A 41 -5.55 11.08 -116.92
N LYS A 42 -5.28 11.85 -117.92
CA LYS A 42 -5.85 13.16 -118.37
C LYS A 42 -6.12 14.35 -117.39
N LYS A 43 -5.90 14.21 -116.12
CA LYS A 43 -6.12 15.31 -115.12
C LYS A 43 -4.85 16.12 -114.79
N ARG A 44 -3.68 15.75 -115.35
CA ARG A 44 -2.40 16.46 -115.10
C ARG A 44 -2.31 17.88 -115.73
N LYS A 45 -3.10 18.23 -116.78
CA LYS A 45 -3.10 19.55 -117.40
C LYS A 45 -3.95 20.58 -116.64
N VAL A 46 -4.96 20.13 -115.93
CA VAL A 46 -5.80 21.05 -115.19
C VAL A 46 -5.17 21.41 -113.80
N ILE A 47 -4.46 20.49 -113.23
CA ILE A 47 -3.77 20.73 -111.94
C ILE A 47 -2.57 21.66 -112.10
N ALA A 48 -1.87 21.58 -113.24
CA ALA A 48 -0.74 22.52 -113.57
C ALA A 48 -1.22 23.97 -113.79
N LEU A 49 -2.41 24.17 -114.36
CA LEU A 49 -2.94 25.52 -114.62
C LEU A 49 -3.48 26.18 -113.34
N VAL A 50 -4.02 25.40 -112.43
CA VAL A 50 -4.47 25.93 -111.12
C VAL A 50 -3.28 26.24 -110.21
N LEU A 51 -2.18 25.47 -110.29
CA LEU A 51 -0.96 25.74 -109.52
C LEU A 51 -0.23 27.03 -110.02
N VAL A 52 -0.20 27.31 -111.31
CA VAL A 52 0.40 28.54 -111.88
C VAL A 52 -0.45 29.77 -111.53
N ALA A 53 -1.77 29.65 -111.54
CA ALA A 53 -2.68 30.77 -111.14
C ALA A 53 -2.58 31.06 -109.62
N SER A 54 -2.38 30.07 -108.75
CA SER A 54 -2.21 30.29 -107.32
C SER A 54 -0.85 30.92 -106.98
N ILE A 55 0.22 30.60 -107.76
CA ILE A 55 1.54 31.20 -107.52
C ILE A 55 1.54 32.67 -108.02
N ALA A 56 0.87 32.98 -109.10
CA ALA A 56 0.74 34.36 -109.58
C ALA A 56 -0.11 35.26 -108.69
N GLY A 57 -1.19 34.69 -108.09
CA GLY A 57 -2.00 35.38 -107.06
C GLY A 57 -1.24 35.65 -105.75
N GLY A 58 -0.39 34.72 -105.36
CA GLY A 58 0.42 34.82 -104.14
C GLY A 58 1.49 35.91 -104.22
N VAL A 59 2.08 36.13 -105.41
CA VAL A 59 3.11 37.16 -105.57
C VAL A 59 2.51 38.60 -105.63
N VAL A 60 1.28 38.76 -106.07
CA VAL A 60 0.60 40.08 -106.07
C VAL A 60 0.15 40.47 -104.63
N VAL A 61 -0.26 39.51 -103.81
CA VAL A 61 -0.62 39.76 -102.43
C VAL A 61 0.61 40.03 -101.56
N TRP A 62 1.78 39.51 -101.93
CA TRP A 62 3.01 39.69 -101.15
C TRP A 62 3.69 41.04 -101.40
N ARG A 63 3.33 41.75 -102.47
CA ARG A 63 3.91 43.06 -102.84
C ARG A 63 3.10 44.25 -102.36
N GLY A 64 1.95 44.01 -101.71
CA GLY A 64 1.01 45.10 -101.33
C GLY A 64 0.93 45.38 -99.83
N HIS A 65 1.70 44.67 -99.05
CA HIS A 65 1.65 44.92 -97.57
C HIS A 65 2.93 45.64 -97.14
N GLY A 66 2.75 46.93 -96.93
CA GLY A 66 3.74 47.76 -96.31
C GLY A 66 4.21 47.30 -94.94
N GLN A 67 5.39 47.74 -94.60
CA GLN A 67 6.05 47.44 -93.33
C GLN A 67 5.12 47.48 -92.14
N PRO A 68 5.11 46.47 -91.29
CA PRO A 68 4.47 46.62 -90.00
C PRO A 68 5.33 47.57 -89.17
N ALA A 69 4.69 48.62 -88.65
CA ALA A 69 5.19 49.44 -87.58
C ALA A 69 5.53 48.57 -86.43
N ALA A 70 6.70 48.76 -85.83
CA ALA A 70 7.12 48.09 -84.65
C ALA A 70 6.02 48.28 -83.58
N ALA A 71 5.33 47.20 -83.22
CA ALA A 71 4.46 47.19 -82.07
C ALA A 71 5.31 47.44 -80.81
N ALA A 72 5.08 48.58 -80.21
CA ALA A 72 5.58 48.85 -78.89
C ALA A 72 5.03 47.76 -77.94
N THR A 73 5.88 46.93 -77.37
CA THR A 73 5.53 46.02 -76.33
C THR A 73 5.09 46.87 -75.14
N GLU A 74 3.78 46.91 -74.90
CA GLU A 74 3.20 47.50 -73.71
C GLU A 74 3.57 46.57 -72.53
N TYR A 75 4.56 46.99 -71.76
CA TYR A 75 4.88 46.34 -70.49
C TYR A 75 3.79 46.76 -69.54
N GLN A 76 3.00 45.78 -69.09
CA GLN A 76 2.17 45.91 -67.89
C GLN A 76 3.11 45.98 -66.70
N GLU A 77 3.26 47.13 -66.11
CA GLU A 77 3.88 47.30 -64.81
C GLU A 77 2.92 46.73 -63.78
N ALA A 78 3.25 45.59 -63.23
CA ALA A 78 2.59 45.04 -62.01
C ALA A 78 3.33 45.64 -60.83
N GLU A 79 2.63 46.38 -60.00
CA GLU A 79 3.14 46.81 -58.71
C GLU A 79 3.50 45.58 -57.91
N VAL A 80 4.74 45.51 -57.38
CA VAL A 80 5.20 44.46 -56.49
C VAL A 80 4.63 44.70 -55.10
N GLU A 81 3.49 44.10 -54.81
CA GLU A 81 2.96 44.05 -53.45
C GLU A 81 3.77 43.04 -52.61
N ARG A 82 4.26 43.50 -51.47
CA ARG A 82 4.79 42.63 -50.50
C ARG A 82 3.61 41.91 -49.78
N ARG A 83 3.40 40.65 -50.09
CA ARG A 83 2.43 39.81 -49.42
C ARG A 83 3.18 38.83 -48.50
N SER A 84 2.70 38.72 -47.30
CA SER A 84 3.15 37.62 -46.40
C SER A 84 2.60 36.32 -46.97
N ILE A 85 3.47 35.38 -47.29
CA ILE A 85 3.10 34.02 -47.61
C ILE A 85 3.12 33.26 -46.30
N THR A 86 1.95 32.92 -45.79
CA THR A 86 1.83 32.01 -44.66
C THR A 86 1.85 30.59 -45.22
N ASN A 87 2.90 29.87 -44.90
CA ASN A 87 2.96 28.43 -45.22
C ASN A 87 2.13 27.72 -44.15
N SER A 88 0.96 27.22 -44.49
CA SER A 88 0.11 26.46 -43.57
C SER A 88 0.25 24.96 -43.85
N LEU A 89 0.63 24.24 -42.86
CA LEU A 89 0.63 22.76 -42.86
C LEU A 89 -0.69 22.27 -42.27
N SER A 90 -1.38 21.40 -42.99
CA SER A 90 -2.62 20.78 -42.53
C SER A 90 -2.41 19.29 -42.32
N ALA A 91 -2.78 18.80 -41.18
CA ALA A 91 -2.76 17.39 -40.86
C ALA A 91 -4.04 17.01 -40.07
N SER A 92 -4.43 15.77 -40.11
CA SER A 92 -5.56 15.24 -39.33
C SER A 92 -5.07 14.27 -38.29
N GLY A 93 -5.77 14.20 -37.16
CA GLY A 93 -5.47 13.31 -36.07
C GLY A 93 -6.70 13.05 -35.22
N THR A 94 -6.56 12.18 -34.22
CA THR A 94 -7.59 11.90 -33.23
C THR A 94 -7.30 12.67 -31.95
N LEU A 95 -8.37 13.23 -31.36
CA LEU A 95 -8.29 13.85 -30.03
C LEU A 95 -8.44 12.75 -28.97
N GLU A 96 -7.52 12.75 -28.03
CA GLU A 96 -7.50 11.85 -26.88
C GLU A 96 -7.52 12.68 -25.58
N PRO A 97 -8.04 12.15 -24.47
CA PRO A 97 -7.97 12.82 -23.18
C PRO A 97 -6.51 12.98 -22.73
N ALA A 98 -6.27 13.91 -21.81
CA ALA A 98 -4.95 14.13 -21.20
C ALA A 98 -4.39 12.87 -20.56
N ASP A 99 -5.26 12.15 -19.87
CA ASP A 99 -4.98 10.84 -19.30
C ASP A 99 -6.27 10.00 -19.31
N SER A 100 -6.10 8.70 -19.31
CA SER A 100 -7.21 7.76 -19.24
C SER A 100 -6.84 6.61 -18.31
N TYR A 101 -7.69 6.36 -17.34
CA TYR A 101 -7.46 5.28 -16.40
C TYR A 101 -8.65 4.31 -16.38
N THR A 102 -8.32 3.03 -16.55
CA THR A 102 -9.27 1.94 -16.41
C THR A 102 -9.20 1.41 -15.00
N VAL A 103 -10.25 1.62 -14.23
CA VAL A 103 -10.36 1.14 -12.85
C VAL A 103 -10.77 -0.34 -12.90
N ASN A 104 -9.87 -1.18 -12.43
CA ASN A 104 -10.06 -2.62 -12.30
C ASN A 104 -10.06 -3.01 -10.82
N THR A 105 -10.60 -4.17 -10.51
CA THR A 105 -10.52 -4.76 -9.16
C THR A 105 -9.72 -6.04 -9.17
N LEU A 106 -8.90 -6.22 -8.12
CA LEU A 106 -8.18 -7.47 -7.88
C LEU A 106 -8.96 -8.43 -6.99
N VAL A 107 -9.99 -7.92 -6.28
CA VAL A 107 -10.79 -8.70 -5.35
C VAL A 107 -12.12 -9.12 -5.97
N SER A 108 -12.65 -10.24 -5.51
CA SER A 108 -13.95 -10.78 -5.93
C SER A 108 -14.98 -10.54 -4.84
N GLY A 109 -16.19 -10.21 -5.21
CA GLY A 109 -17.29 -10.01 -4.28
C GLY A 109 -18.50 -9.28 -4.89
N GLU A 110 -19.52 -9.07 -4.09
CA GLU A 110 -20.69 -8.27 -4.45
C GLU A 110 -20.38 -6.78 -4.23
N ILE A 111 -20.73 -5.94 -5.19
CA ILE A 111 -20.66 -4.48 -5.03
C ILE A 111 -21.81 -4.04 -4.12
N LEU A 112 -21.46 -3.55 -2.94
CA LEU A 112 -22.45 -3.06 -1.97
C LEU A 112 -22.97 -1.66 -2.30
N SER A 113 -22.07 -0.80 -2.80
CA SER A 113 -22.44 0.57 -3.18
C SER A 113 -21.56 1.09 -4.31
N ASP A 114 -22.13 1.97 -5.11
CA ASP A 114 -21.50 2.81 -6.10
C ASP A 114 -21.96 4.26 -5.88
N THR A 115 -21.03 5.19 -5.83
CA THR A 115 -21.29 6.57 -5.36
C THR A 115 -21.33 7.59 -6.49
N PHE A 116 -21.29 7.16 -7.75
CA PHE A 116 -21.16 8.02 -8.92
C PHE A 116 -21.97 7.47 -10.11
N GLU A 117 -22.20 8.31 -11.10
CA GLU A 117 -22.83 7.94 -12.35
C GLU A 117 -21.92 8.26 -13.55
N LYS A 118 -22.27 7.70 -14.71
CA LYS A 118 -21.59 8.03 -15.96
C LYS A 118 -21.79 9.52 -16.29
N GLY A 119 -20.68 10.23 -16.48
CA GLY A 119 -20.65 11.67 -16.74
C GLY A 119 -20.29 12.52 -15.52
N ASP A 120 -20.23 11.92 -14.32
CA ASP A 120 -19.84 12.63 -13.11
C ASP A 120 -18.35 12.93 -13.10
N GLN A 121 -18.00 14.05 -12.45
CA GLN A 121 -16.63 14.39 -12.13
C GLN A 121 -16.26 13.78 -10.79
N VAL A 122 -15.10 13.13 -10.74
CA VAL A 122 -14.54 12.52 -9.55
C VAL A 122 -13.17 13.11 -9.25
N GLU A 123 -12.82 13.18 -7.97
CA GLU A 123 -11.52 13.62 -7.50
C GLU A 123 -10.62 12.41 -7.20
N GLU A 124 -9.31 12.56 -7.35
CA GLU A 124 -8.33 11.55 -6.95
C GLU A 124 -8.53 11.15 -5.48
N GLY A 125 -8.59 9.85 -5.19
CA GLY A 125 -8.87 9.29 -3.87
C GLY A 125 -10.36 9.24 -3.49
N GLN A 126 -11.28 9.76 -4.30
CA GLN A 126 -12.72 9.66 -4.05
C GLN A 126 -13.17 8.20 -4.12
N LEU A 127 -13.94 7.76 -3.13
CA LEU A 127 -14.51 6.41 -3.08
C LEU A 127 -15.51 6.23 -4.24
N LEU A 128 -15.29 5.22 -5.06
CA LEU A 128 -16.14 4.86 -6.19
C LEU A 128 -17.04 3.67 -5.88
N TYR A 129 -16.43 2.58 -5.43
CA TYR A 129 -17.15 1.35 -5.13
C TYR A 129 -16.76 0.81 -3.76
N THR A 130 -17.71 0.20 -3.09
CA THR A 130 -17.49 -0.63 -1.92
C THR A 130 -17.89 -2.06 -2.26
N ILE A 131 -16.99 -3.00 -2.11
CA ILE A 131 -17.19 -4.43 -2.35
C ILE A 131 -17.40 -5.12 -0.99
N ASP A 132 -18.16 -6.20 -0.93
CA ASP A 132 -18.36 -6.98 0.29
C ASP A 132 -17.02 -7.53 0.81
N SER A 133 -16.57 -6.94 1.90
CA SER A 133 -15.30 -7.26 2.57
C SER A 133 -15.48 -8.16 3.79
N SER A 134 -16.62 -8.80 3.98
CA SER A 134 -16.91 -9.62 5.18
C SER A 134 -15.83 -10.66 5.46
N ASN A 135 -15.35 -11.33 4.43
CA ASN A 135 -14.28 -12.33 4.53
C ASN A 135 -12.93 -11.69 4.84
N ALA A 136 -12.58 -10.57 4.19
CA ALA A 136 -11.35 -9.83 4.44
C ALA A 136 -11.32 -9.26 5.85
N SER A 137 -12.44 -8.70 6.33
CA SER A 137 -12.61 -8.21 7.70
C SER A 137 -12.44 -9.32 8.74
N SER A 138 -12.97 -10.51 8.45
CA SER A 138 -12.76 -11.69 9.31
C SER A 138 -11.29 -12.13 9.32
N SER A 139 -10.62 -12.10 8.18
CA SER A 139 -9.19 -12.40 8.06
C SER A 139 -8.33 -11.37 8.79
N LEU A 140 -8.67 -10.08 8.69
CA LEU A 140 -8.01 -9.02 9.45
C LEU A 140 -8.13 -9.25 10.96
N THR A 141 -9.35 -9.57 11.44
CA THR A 141 -9.60 -9.88 12.86
C THR A 141 -8.75 -11.08 13.31
N GLN A 142 -8.65 -12.12 12.49
CA GLN A 142 -7.82 -13.29 12.80
C GLN A 142 -6.33 -12.92 12.87
N SER A 143 -5.84 -12.12 11.93
CA SER A 143 -4.45 -11.65 11.92
C SER A 143 -4.15 -10.75 13.13
N GLN A 144 -5.08 -9.88 13.51
CA GLN A 144 -5.00 -9.04 14.71
C GLN A 144 -4.87 -9.88 15.99
N ASN A 145 -5.70 -10.93 16.10
CA ASN A 145 -5.63 -11.85 17.24
C ASN A 145 -4.29 -12.61 17.28
N SER A 146 -3.81 -13.04 16.11
CA SER A 146 -2.52 -13.73 16.00
C SER A 146 -1.36 -12.83 16.39
N TYR A 147 -1.40 -11.56 15.97
CA TYR A 147 -0.41 -10.55 16.36
C TYR A 147 -0.42 -10.30 17.88
N SER A 148 -1.60 -10.12 18.47
CA SER A 148 -1.75 -9.92 19.91
C SER A 148 -1.25 -11.13 20.70
N GLN A 149 -1.52 -12.35 20.22
CA GLN A 149 -1.01 -13.59 20.83
C GLN A 149 0.52 -13.66 20.76
N ALA A 150 1.10 -13.33 19.61
CA ALA A 150 2.55 -13.30 19.45
C ALA A 150 3.22 -12.26 20.36
N GLN A 151 2.62 -11.07 20.50
CA GLN A 151 3.08 -10.05 21.44
C GLN A 151 3.06 -10.54 22.89
N THR A 152 1.96 -11.19 23.29
CA THR A 152 1.85 -11.75 24.65
C THR A 152 2.93 -12.80 24.89
N SER A 153 3.16 -13.69 23.92
CA SER A 153 4.20 -14.72 24.03
C SER A 153 5.61 -14.10 24.08
N TYR A 154 5.85 -13.03 23.34
CA TYR A 154 7.12 -12.30 23.43
C TYR A 154 7.32 -11.66 24.80
N GLN A 155 6.28 -11.01 25.34
CA GLN A 155 6.34 -10.43 26.68
C GLN A 155 6.60 -11.49 27.74
N GLN A 156 5.91 -12.61 27.69
CA GLN A 156 6.14 -13.74 28.59
C GLN A 156 7.57 -14.27 28.51
N ALA A 157 8.14 -14.35 27.30
CA ALA A 157 9.54 -14.78 27.16
C ALA A 157 10.54 -13.75 27.73
N VAL A 158 10.22 -12.44 27.66
CA VAL A 158 11.01 -11.37 28.28
C VAL A 158 10.87 -11.42 29.79
N ASP A 159 9.64 -11.56 30.31
CA ASP A 159 9.37 -11.63 31.76
C ASP A 159 10.04 -12.86 32.38
N ALA A 160 10.06 -13.99 31.67
CA ALA A 160 10.76 -15.17 32.07
C ALA A 160 12.30 -14.97 32.20
N LYS A 161 12.87 -14.05 31.44
CA LYS A 161 14.29 -13.63 31.56
C LYS A 161 14.52 -12.70 32.74
N TYR A 162 13.55 -11.88 33.07
CA TYR A 162 13.63 -10.82 34.07
C TYR A 162 12.52 -10.98 35.10
N PRO A 163 12.58 -11.99 35.96
CA PRO A 163 11.58 -12.15 37.03
C PRO A 163 11.49 -10.87 37.86
N GLU A 164 10.26 -10.39 38.07
CA GLU A 164 9.97 -9.20 38.86
C GLU A 164 9.14 -9.55 40.11
N ALA A 165 9.22 -8.68 41.08
CA ALA A 165 8.41 -8.82 42.28
C ALA A 165 6.94 -8.49 41.97
N ASP A 166 6.02 -9.36 42.30
CA ASP A 166 4.58 -9.16 42.13
C ASP A 166 3.93 -8.47 43.34
N LEU A 167 4.67 -8.38 44.45
CA LEU A 167 4.21 -7.86 45.73
C LEU A 167 5.25 -6.89 46.32
N THR A 168 4.79 -5.77 46.89
CA THR A 168 5.62 -4.91 47.72
C THR A 168 5.66 -5.47 49.15
N GLY A 169 6.87 -5.62 49.69
CA GLY A 169 7.05 -6.17 51.02
C GLY A 169 8.51 -6.34 51.40
N THR A 170 8.76 -7.26 52.34
CA THR A 170 10.10 -7.63 52.78
C THR A 170 10.43 -9.05 52.31
N VAL A 171 11.67 -9.26 51.86
CA VAL A 171 12.20 -10.55 51.51
C VAL A 171 12.29 -11.41 52.76
N SER A 172 11.47 -12.43 52.83
CA SER A 172 11.38 -13.37 53.97
C SER A 172 12.35 -14.53 53.86
N GLU A 173 12.49 -15.07 52.68
CA GLU A 173 13.35 -16.24 52.40
C GLU A 173 13.99 -16.06 51.02
N VAL A 174 15.24 -16.53 50.90
CA VAL A 174 16.02 -16.57 49.67
C VAL A 174 16.42 -18.01 49.39
N TYR A 175 16.11 -18.50 48.17
CA TYR A 175 16.31 -19.92 47.82
C TYR A 175 17.48 -20.11 46.83
N VAL A 176 17.96 -19.05 46.20
CA VAL A 176 19.03 -19.09 45.17
C VAL A 176 20.12 -18.08 45.45
N ASN A 177 21.29 -18.31 44.86
CA ASN A 177 22.42 -17.40 44.92
C ASN A 177 22.86 -16.99 43.51
N GLU A 178 23.68 -15.96 43.42
CA GLU A 178 24.34 -15.52 42.17
C GLU A 178 25.09 -16.70 41.53
N GLY A 179 24.83 -16.97 40.26
CA GLY A 179 25.46 -18.02 39.48
C GLY A 179 24.82 -19.41 39.57
N ASP A 180 23.79 -19.58 40.39
CA ASP A 180 23.06 -20.85 40.51
C ASP A 180 22.33 -21.18 39.19
N SER A 181 22.22 -22.49 38.91
CA SER A 181 21.42 -22.96 37.76
C SER A 181 20.01 -23.27 38.22
N VAL A 182 19.05 -22.63 37.55
CA VAL A 182 17.61 -22.77 37.82
C VAL A 182 16.88 -23.41 36.65
N SER A 183 15.76 -24.02 36.93
CA SER A 183 14.79 -24.51 35.94
C SER A 183 13.47 -23.79 36.14
N ALA A 184 12.59 -23.80 35.13
CA ALA A 184 11.25 -23.27 35.28
C ALA A 184 10.54 -23.92 36.50
N GLY A 185 9.94 -23.09 37.36
CA GLY A 185 9.33 -23.50 38.62
C GLY A 185 10.26 -23.51 39.84
N THR A 186 11.58 -23.21 39.67
CA THR A 186 12.49 -23.06 40.81
C THR A 186 12.14 -21.81 41.60
N GLU A 187 11.95 -21.95 42.91
CA GLU A 187 11.72 -20.81 43.82
C GLU A 187 12.97 -19.94 43.91
N LEU A 188 12.83 -18.62 43.77
CA LEU A 188 13.92 -17.64 43.83
C LEU A 188 13.96 -16.97 45.19
N LEU A 189 12.87 -16.35 45.59
CA LEU A 189 12.72 -15.74 46.89
C LEU A 189 11.24 -15.64 47.27
N LYS A 190 10.98 -15.40 48.56
CA LYS A 190 9.65 -15.21 49.12
C LYS A 190 9.52 -13.80 49.68
N ILE A 191 8.45 -13.14 49.29
CA ILE A 191 8.09 -11.78 49.71
C ILE A 191 6.90 -11.89 50.67
N VAL A 192 6.93 -11.13 51.72
CA VAL A 192 5.81 -10.96 52.64
C VAL A 192 5.43 -9.49 52.68
N ALA A 193 4.15 -9.20 52.48
CA ALA A 193 3.66 -7.80 52.53
C ALA A 193 3.83 -7.24 53.95
N ASP A 194 4.54 -6.15 54.06
CA ASP A 194 4.93 -5.56 55.33
C ASP A 194 3.84 -4.81 56.08
N GLU A 195 2.77 -4.44 55.41
CA GLU A 195 1.92 -3.39 55.91
C GLU A 195 1.08 -3.82 57.09
N ASN A 196 0.62 -5.06 57.18
CA ASN A 196 -0.24 -5.41 58.31
C ASN A 196 -0.26 -6.92 58.63
N MET A 197 -0.04 -7.22 59.89
CA MET A 197 -0.36 -8.52 60.46
C MET A 197 -1.72 -8.48 61.14
N TYR A 198 -2.44 -9.57 61.08
CA TYR A 198 -3.72 -9.73 61.77
C TYR A 198 -3.63 -10.94 62.69
N ILE A 199 -4.06 -10.74 63.93
CA ILE A 199 -4.06 -11.82 64.94
C ILE A 199 -5.44 -11.82 65.57
N ASP A 200 -6.08 -13.00 65.56
CA ASP A 200 -7.36 -13.19 66.23
C ASP A 200 -7.12 -13.77 67.62
N PHE A 201 -7.14 -12.89 68.62
CA PHE A 201 -6.97 -13.28 70.03
C PHE A 201 -8.29 -13.65 70.65
N SER A 202 -8.27 -14.70 71.46
CA SER A 202 -9.43 -15.14 72.22
C SER A 202 -9.29 -14.69 73.67
N PHE A 203 -10.34 -14.14 74.22
CA PHE A 203 -10.41 -13.69 75.64
C PHE A 203 -11.51 -14.42 76.34
N THR A 204 -11.16 -14.96 77.55
CA THR A 204 -12.10 -15.56 78.46
C THR A 204 -12.46 -14.61 79.58
N TYR A 205 -13.69 -14.59 80.05
CA TYR A 205 -14.19 -13.71 81.08
C TYR A 205 -14.22 -12.23 80.70
N ALA A 206 -14.30 -11.96 79.41
CA ALA A 206 -14.48 -10.62 78.87
C ALA A 206 -15.63 -10.62 77.83
N ASP A 207 -16.51 -9.65 77.94
CA ASP A 207 -17.62 -9.49 76.97
C ASP A 207 -17.21 -8.64 75.78
N SER A 208 -17.99 -8.69 74.69
CA SER A 208 -17.72 -7.88 73.47
C SER A 208 -17.70 -6.36 73.78
N ASP A 209 -18.42 -5.93 74.77
CA ASP A 209 -18.53 -4.53 75.18
C ASP A 209 -17.29 -4.02 75.93
N ASP A 210 -16.41 -4.92 76.39
CA ASP A 210 -15.13 -4.56 76.99
C ASP A 210 -14.06 -4.15 75.98
N PHE A 211 -14.36 -4.38 74.71
CA PHE A 211 -13.46 -4.06 73.61
C PHE A 211 -14.12 -3.16 72.57
N TYR A 212 -13.38 -2.20 72.01
CA TYR A 212 -13.88 -1.34 70.94
C TYR A 212 -12.88 -1.22 69.81
N ILE A 213 -13.40 -1.00 68.59
CA ILE A 213 -12.57 -0.83 67.39
C ILE A 213 -11.75 0.46 67.55
N GLY A 214 -10.43 0.37 67.27
CA GLY A 214 -9.47 1.43 67.50
C GLY A 214 -8.75 1.37 68.84
N GLN A 215 -9.12 0.46 69.74
CA GLN A 215 -8.46 0.24 71.02
C GLN A 215 -7.03 -0.27 70.84
N THR A 216 -6.10 0.21 71.66
CA THR A 216 -4.71 -0.22 71.65
C THR A 216 -4.53 -1.59 72.26
N ALA A 217 -3.85 -2.51 71.62
CA ALA A 217 -3.46 -3.79 72.10
C ALA A 217 -1.92 -3.88 72.22
N THR A 218 -1.45 -4.44 73.33
CA THR A 218 -0.03 -4.80 73.47
C THR A 218 0.13 -6.27 73.12
N VAL A 219 0.89 -6.56 72.08
CA VAL A 219 1.07 -7.88 71.53
C VAL A 219 2.50 -8.36 71.78
N PHE A 220 2.61 -9.58 72.29
CA PHE A 220 3.88 -10.27 72.52
C PHE A 220 3.98 -11.43 71.55
N ILE A 221 4.99 -11.41 70.69
CA ILE A 221 5.27 -12.48 69.72
C ILE A 221 6.29 -13.43 70.35
N ASP A 222 5.99 -14.71 70.28
CA ASP A 222 6.88 -15.74 70.83
C ASP A 222 8.21 -15.77 70.08
N GLY A 223 9.32 -15.73 70.80
CA GLY A 223 10.66 -15.62 70.19
C GLY A 223 11.13 -14.20 69.88
N PHE A 224 10.28 -13.20 69.99
CA PHE A 224 10.65 -11.78 69.85
C PHE A 224 10.86 -11.10 71.21
N ALA A 225 11.97 -10.38 71.33
CA ALA A 225 12.23 -9.61 72.52
C ALA A 225 11.47 -8.29 72.47
N GLY A 226 10.48 -8.11 73.36
CA GLY A 226 9.69 -6.88 73.44
C GLY A 226 8.20 -7.09 73.13
N SER A 227 7.48 -5.98 73.09
CA SER A 227 6.06 -5.98 72.76
C SER A 227 5.80 -5.05 71.58
N LEU A 228 4.84 -5.40 70.76
CA LEU A 228 4.36 -4.58 69.65
C LEU A 228 3.02 -3.96 69.97
N THR A 229 2.78 -2.76 69.48
CA THR A 229 1.50 -2.08 69.65
C THR A 229 0.62 -2.38 68.45
N GLY A 230 -0.54 -2.98 68.69
CA GLY A 230 -1.57 -3.21 67.70
C GLY A 230 -2.82 -2.41 67.93
N THR A 231 -3.70 -2.40 66.95
CA THR A 231 -5.01 -1.73 67.01
C THR A 231 -6.13 -2.76 66.80
N VAL A 232 -7.13 -2.76 67.64
CA VAL A 232 -8.32 -3.58 67.48
C VAL A 232 -9.09 -3.17 66.24
N THR A 233 -9.35 -4.15 65.32
CA THR A 233 -10.07 -3.90 64.04
C THR A 233 -11.44 -4.60 63.99
N ALA A 234 -11.63 -5.63 64.77
CA ALA A 234 -12.91 -6.34 64.84
C ALA A 234 -13.05 -7.00 66.25
N VAL A 235 -14.25 -7.03 66.72
CA VAL A 235 -14.63 -7.77 67.93
C VAL A 235 -15.81 -8.66 67.59
N SER A 236 -15.73 -9.92 67.93
CA SER A 236 -16.81 -10.88 67.71
C SER A 236 -16.98 -11.75 68.96
N SER A 237 -18.20 -11.80 69.45
CA SER A 237 -18.56 -12.75 70.49
C SER A 237 -18.97 -14.10 69.88
N SER A 238 -18.36 -15.18 70.33
CA SER A 238 -18.76 -16.51 69.96
C SER A 238 -19.38 -17.19 71.14
N SER A 239 -20.58 -17.69 70.97
CA SER A 239 -21.24 -18.56 71.96
C SER A 239 -20.68 -19.98 71.97
N ALA A 240 -19.65 -20.26 71.16
CA ALA A 240 -18.94 -21.56 71.18
C ALA A 240 -18.08 -21.61 72.43
N ALA A 241 -18.62 -22.29 73.43
CA ALA A 241 -17.93 -22.57 74.65
C ALA A 241 -16.66 -23.37 74.36
N VAL A 242 -15.52 -22.88 74.91
CA VAL A 242 -14.44 -23.84 75.27
C VAL A 242 -15.08 -24.93 76.13
N SER A 243 -14.55 -26.13 76.09
CA SER A 243 -15.09 -27.31 76.87
C SER A 243 -15.43 -27.06 78.35
N THR A 244 -15.24 -25.89 78.87
CA THR A 244 -15.53 -25.37 80.17
C THR A 244 -16.80 -24.52 80.32
N GLY A 245 -17.55 -24.24 79.21
CA GLY A 245 -18.79 -23.43 79.23
C GLY A 245 -18.60 -21.93 79.39
N VAL A 246 -17.38 -21.43 79.27
CA VAL A 246 -17.08 -19.99 79.35
C VAL A 246 -17.21 -19.34 77.98
N PRO A 247 -17.95 -18.23 77.84
CA PRO A 247 -18.01 -17.48 76.57
C PRO A 247 -16.63 -16.99 76.15
N LEU A 248 -16.36 -17.07 74.85
CA LEU A 248 -15.12 -16.62 74.23
C LEU A 248 -15.38 -15.39 73.38
N THR A 249 -14.72 -14.29 73.70
CA THR A 249 -14.71 -13.10 72.85
C THR A 249 -13.45 -13.12 71.99
N THR A 250 -13.62 -13.07 70.68
CA THR A 250 -12.50 -13.01 69.72
C THR A 250 -12.30 -11.57 69.29
N VAL A 251 -11.08 -11.09 69.48
CA VAL A 251 -10.68 -9.72 69.07
C VAL A 251 -9.59 -9.82 68.03
N ARG A 252 -9.85 -9.21 66.83
CA ARG A 252 -8.86 -9.10 65.79
C ARG A 252 -8.02 -7.86 65.99
N VAL A 253 -6.75 -8.06 66.12
CA VAL A 253 -5.78 -6.96 66.27
C VAL A 253 -4.95 -6.86 64.99
N ARG A 254 -4.86 -5.67 64.47
CA ARG A 254 -3.95 -5.32 63.39
C ARG A 254 -2.71 -4.65 63.99
N LEU A 255 -1.55 -5.06 63.52
CA LEU A 255 -0.28 -4.42 63.87
C LEU A 255 0.61 -4.41 62.64
N THR A 256 1.51 -3.45 62.56
CA THR A 256 2.51 -3.36 61.50
C THR A 256 3.56 -4.45 61.73
N ASN A 257 3.88 -5.22 60.67
CA ASN A 257 4.94 -6.21 60.73
C ASN A 257 6.30 -5.52 60.91
N PRO A 258 7.07 -5.84 61.99
CA PRO A 258 8.40 -5.25 62.14
C PRO A 258 9.45 -5.81 61.19
N GLY A 259 9.04 -6.59 60.15
CA GLY A 259 9.88 -7.41 59.30
C GLY A 259 10.15 -8.79 59.91
N LEU A 260 10.24 -9.80 59.01
CA LEU A 260 10.60 -11.20 59.38
C LEU A 260 9.60 -11.96 60.28
N VAL A 261 8.44 -11.41 60.61
CA VAL A 261 7.39 -12.15 61.30
C VAL A 261 6.56 -12.89 60.27
N THR A 262 6.58 -14.23 60.36
CA THR A 262 5.83 -15.15 59.47
C THR A 262 4.66 -15.80 60.21
N THR A 263 3.87 -16.59 59.48
CA THR A 263 2.76 -17.38 60.05
C THR A 263 3.19 -18.46 61.03
N ASP A 264 4.50 -18.75 61.13
CA ASP A 264 5.05 -19.78 61.99
C ASP A 264 5.18 -19.33 63.44
N TYR A 265 5.09 -18.02 63.67
CA TYR A 265 5.12 -17.44 64.98
C TYR A 265 3.71 -17.42 65.63
N THR A 266 3.71 -17.50 66.96
CA THR A 266 2.50 -17.32 67.77
C THR A 266 2.62 -16.10 68.61
N ALA A 267 1.47 -15.52 69.02
CA ALA A 267 1.45 -14.32 69.81
C ALA A 267 0.40 -14.41 70.92
N SER A 268 0.64 -13.64 71.98
CA SER A 268 -0.32 -13.35 73.02
C SER A 268 -0.55 -11.81 73.09
N ALA A 269 -1.68 -11.37 73.58
CA ALA A 269 -1.99 -9.98 73.68
C ALA A 269 -2.59 -9.58 75.04
N VAL A 270 -2.36 -8.32 75.39
CA VAL A 270 -3.03 -7.65 76.51
C VAL A 270 -3.78 -6.45 75.94
N ILE A 271 -5.09 -6.40 76.18
CA ILE A 271 -5.95 -5.27 75.77
C ILE A 271 -6.64 -4.73 77.02
N GLY A 272 -6.30 -3.50 77.41
CA GLY A 272 -6.73 -2.95 78.66
C GLY A 272 -6.26 -3.78 79.86
N SER A 273 -7.16 -4.35 80.63
CA SER A 273 -6.88 -5.24 81.77
C SER A 273 -6.98 -6.74 81.43
N TYR A 274 -7.32 -7.08 80.18
CA TYR A 274 -7.56 -8.47 79.74
C TYR A 274 -6.35 -9.05 79.04
N SER A 275 -5.97 -10.27 79.36
CA SER A 275 -4.94 -11.03 78.68
C SER A 275 -5.58 -12.11 77.81
N SER A 276 -5.01 -12.34 76.61
CA SER A 276 -5.50 -13.38 75.69
C SER A 276 -5.42 -14.78 76.33
N TYR A 277 -6.39 -15.62 75.95
CA TYR A 277 -6.40 -17.02 76.33
C TYR A 277 -5.55 -17.83 75.35
N GLY A 278 -4.39 -18.24 75.81
CA GLY A 278 -3.45 -18.98 74.99
C GLY A 278 -2.72 -18.11 73.99
N GLN A 279 -2.01 -18.80 73.12
CA GLN A 279 -1.30 -18.19 71.96
C GLN A 279 -2.19 -18.23 70.71
N ALA A 280 -2.15 -17.23 69.90
CA ALA A 280 -2.86 -17.09 68.65
C ALA A 280 -1.88 -17.13 67.49
N SER A 281 -2.29 -17.77 66.39
CA SER A 281 -1.51 -17.82 65.15
C SER A 281 -1.54 -16.45 64.47
N ILE A 282 -0.40 -16.03 63.95
CA ILE A 282 -0.25 -14.80 63.23
C ILE A 282 -0.70 -15.02 61.79
N LYS A 283 -1.56 -14.14 61.31
CA LYS A 283 -1.93 -14.05 59.88
C LYS A 283 -1.19 -12.86 59.32
N VAL A 284 -0.12 -13.12 58.62
CA VAL A 284 0.59 -12.08 57.88
C VAL A 284 -0.22 -11.65 56.65
N GLY A 285 0.07 -10.49 56.12
CA GLY A 285 -0.49 -10.03 54.87
C GLY A 285 -0.21 -11.02 53.72
N ALA A 286 -0.54 -10.65 52.52
CA ALA A 286 -0.25 -11.44 51.33
C ALA A 286 1.23 -11.85 51.32
N SER A 287 1.53 -13.08 50.93
CA SER A 287 2.90 -13.50 50.67
C SER A 287 2.94 -14.08 49.27
N SER A 288 4.02 -13.81 48.55
CA SER A 288 4.27 -14.37 47.22
C SER A 288 5.63 -15.06 47.18
N VAL A 289 5.69 -16.17 46.48
CA VAL A 289 6.93 -16.85 46.15
C VAL A 289 7.21 -16.63 44.69
N ILE A 290 8.25 -15.88 44.42
CA ILE A 290 8.69 -15.62 43.04
C ILE A 290 9.48 -16.83 42.54
N THR A 291 9.06 -17.37 41.41
CA THR A 291 9.68 -18.53 40.79
C THR A 291 10.32 -18.17 39.46
N ALA A 292 11.36 -18.88 39.06
CA ALA A 292 11.93 -18.79 37.74
C ALA A 292 10.93 -19.35 36.72
N GLU A 293 10.64 -18.61 35.66
CA GLU A 293 9.77 -19.09 34.58
C GLU A 293 10.58 -19.72 33.43
N ALA A 294 11.89 -19.57 33.44
CA ALA A 294 12.80 -20.13 32.43
C ALA A 294 13.95 -20.87 33.08
N SER A 295 14.62 -21.72 32.29
CA SER A 295 15.82 -22.43 32.71
C SER A 295 17.08 -21.68 32.30
N GLY A 296 18.02 -21.51 33.24
CA GLY A 296 19.26 -20.79 32.96
C GLY A 296 20.13 -20.62 34.21
N LYS A 297 21.02 -19.63 34.15
CA LYS A 297 21.83 -19.21 35.30
C LYS A 297 21.32 -17.90 35.85
N VAL A 298 21.23 -17.80 37.14
CA VAL A 298 20.90 -16.57 37.86
C VAL A 298 22.05 -15.60 37.78
N SER A 299 21.78 -14.36 37.43
CA SER A 299 22.75 -13.28 37.39
C SER A 299 22.13 -11.97 37.89
N GLY A 300 22.91 -11.15 38.59
CA GLY A 300 22.44 -9.90 39.17
C GLY A 300 21.46 -10.11 40.34
N PHE A 301 21.67 -11.15 41.17
CA PHE A 301 20.87 -11.43 42.34
C PHE A 301 21.60 -10.92 43.57
N ASP A 302 21.13 -9.78 44.12
CA ASP A 302 21.74 -9.11 45.27
C ASP A 302 20.84 -9.05 46.51
N TRP A 303 19.68 -9.74 46.47
CA TRP A 303 18.68 -9.69 47.54
C TRP A 303 19.06 -10.51 48.73
N LEU A 304 18.87 -9.92 49.93
CA LEU A 304 19.09 -10.56 51.22
C LEU A 304 17.79 -10.63 52.01
N VAL A 305 17.73 -11.59 52.90
CA VAL A 305 16.62 -11.72 53.84
C VAL A 305 16.53 -10.45 54.70
N GLY A 306 15.39 -9.79 54.71
CA GLY A 306 15.15 -8.51 55.38
C GLY A 306 15.18 -7.29 54.49
N ASP A 307 15.55 -7.42 53.22
CA ASP A 307 15.52 -6.29 52.26
C ASP A 307 14.06 -5.94 51.93
N THR A 308 13.81 -4.65 51.71
CA THR A 308 12.53 -4.16 51.24
C THR A 308 12.51 -4.17 49.71
N ILE A 309 11.44 -4.72 49.14
CA ILE A 309 11.24 -4.84 47.71
C ILE A 309 9.89 -4.24 47.31
N SER A 310 9.82 -3.58 46.17
CA SER A 310 8.59 -3.04 45.62
C SER A 310 8.09 -3.88 44.45
N SER A 311 6.78 -3.95 44.27
CA SER A 311 6.20 -4.58 43.10
C SER A 311 6.75 -3.97 41.81
N GLY A 312 7.22 -4.79 40.85
CA GLY A 312 7.93 -4.40 39.66
C GLY A 312 9.45 -4.31 39.76
N ASP A 313 10.01 -4.48 40.99
CA ASP A 313 11.47 -4.58 41.14
C ASP A 313 11.98 -5.87 40.51
N ARG A 314 13.07 -5.78 39.76
CA ARG A 314 13.71 -6.96 39.16
C ARG A 314 14.42 -7.79 40.22
N ILE A 315 14.11 -9.08 40.27
CA ILE A 315 14.72 -10.01 41.19
C ILE A 315 16.11 -10.43 40.72
N CYS A 316 16.21 -10.85 39.48
CA CYS A 316 17.47 -11.24 38.85
C CYS A 316 17.35 -11.23 37.34
N THR A 317 18.40 -11.67 36.67
CA THR A 317 18.39 -11.97 35.24
C THR A 317 18.70 -13.44 35.05
N ILE A 318 17.83 -14.17 34.35
CA ILE A 318 18.11 -15.56 33.99
C ILE A 318 18.83 -15.54 32.64
N THR A 319 20.08 -16.01 32.65
CA THR A 319 20.96 -16.02 31.49
C THR A 319 21.13 -17.43 30.94
N GLY A 320 21.14 -17.54 29.60
CA GLY A 320 21.40 -18.83 28.94
C GLY A 320 20.82 -18.86 27.52
N ASP A 321 21.43 -19.67 26.67
CA ASP A 321 21.05 -19.80 25.27
C ASP A 321 19.56 -20.19 25.09
N SER A 322 19.01 -20.96 26.02
CA SER A 322 17.59 -21.38 25.97
C SER A 322 16.65 -20.18 26.08
N VAL A 323 16.91 -19.28 27.04
CA VAL A 323 16.09 -18.07 27.27
C VAL A 323 16.22 -17.11 26.08
N ASP A 324 17.46 -16.86 25.66
CA ASP A 324 17.75 -15.94 24.55
C ASP A 324 17.13 -16.45 23.24
N ASN A 325 17.21 -17.76 22.96
CA ASN A 325 16.55 -18.38 21.82
C ASN A 325 15.01 -18.33 21.91
N SER A 326 14.45 -18.44 23.12
CA SER A 326 13.01 -18.32 23.33
C SER A 326 12.53 -16.90 22.98
N ILE A 327 13.21 -15.87 23.49
CA ILE A 327 12.92 -14.47 23.19
C ILE A 327 13.07 -14.19 21.69
N GLU A 328 14.15 -14.67 21.07
CA GLU A 328 14.37 -14.46 19.63
C GLU A 328 13.31 -15.16 18.77
N SER A 329 12.91 -16.39 19.15
CA SER A 329 11.85 -17.12 18.48
C SER A 329 10.49 -16.41 18.62
N ALA A 330 10.20 -15.89 19.80
CA ALA A 330 8.98 -15.12 20.04
C ALA A 330 9.01 -13.78 19.28
N ARG A 331 10.17 -13.10 19.22
CA ARG A 331 10.37 -11.88 18.43
C ARG A 331 10.12 -12.11 16.93
N ILE A 332 10.63 -13.22 16.39
CA ILE A 332 10.39 -13.62 14.99
C ILE A 332 8.88 -13.87 14.79
N SER A 333 8.21 -14.51 15.75
CA SER A 333 6.77 -14.76 15.68
C SER A 333 5.97 -13.45 15.63
N VAL A 334 6.34 -12.44 16.44
CA VAL A 334 5.74 -11.09 16.37
C VAL A 334 5.95 -10.46 14.99
N SER A 335 7.17 -10.54 14.44
CA SER A 335 7.47 -10.01 13.13
C SER A 335 6.63 -10.65 12.02
N ASN A 336 6.52 -11.99 12.05
CA ASN A 336 5.72 -12.72 11.07
C ASN A 336 4.22 -12.40 11.20
N ALA A 337 3.71 -12.29 12.42
CA ALA A 337 2.32 -11.93 12.67
C ALA A 337 2.03 -10.48 12.28
N ALA A 338 3.00 -9.55 12.47
CA ALA A 338 2.89 -8.17 12.02
C ALA A 338 2.78 -8.07 10.49
N THR A 339 3.63 -8.78 9.76
CA THR A 339 3.56 -8.84 8.29
C THR A 339 2.24 -9.44 7.80
N SER A 340 1.73 -10.48 8.49
CA SER A 340 0.43 -11.06 8.14
C SER A 340 -0.73 -10.11 8.42
N LEU A 341 -0.63 -9.31 9.49
CA LEU A 341 -1.61 -8.26 9.81
C LEU A 341 -1.60 -7.16 8.76
N GLU A 342 -0.41 -6.67 8.37
CA GLU A 342 -0.23 -5.66 7.32
C GLU A 342 -0.85 -6.14 6.00
N SER A 343 -0.53 -7.36 5.57
CA SER A 343 -1.11 -7.94 4.35
C SER A 343 -2.64 -8.08 4.41
N ALA A 344 -3.19 -8.37 5.60
CA ALA A 344 -4.64 -8.44 5.78
C ALA A 344 -5.31 -7.06 5.75
N GLN A 345 -4.60 -6.00 6.20
CA GLN A 345 -5.05 -4.61 6.10
C GLN A 345 -5.05 -4.14 4.65
N GLU A 346 -3.95 -4.34 3.91
CA GLU A 346 -3.84 -4.02 2.49
C GLU A 346 -4.93 -4.75 1.68
N ASN A 347 -5.13 -6.03 1.96
CA ASN A 347 -6.21 -6.79 1.32
C ASN A 347 -7.60 -6.22 1.60
N LEU A 348 -7.84 -5.70 2.81
CA LEU A 348 -9.12 -5.06 3.14
C LEU A 348 -9.30 -3.73 2.41
N GLU A 349 -8.23 -2.96 2.21
CA GLU A 349 -8.26 -1.70 1.47
C GLU A 349 -8.66 -1.91 0.01
N ASP A 350 -8.26 -3.03 -0.61
CA ASP A 350 -8.60 -3.41 -1.98
C ASP A 350 -10.13 -3.56 -2.23
N TYR A 351 -10.92 -3.71 -1.15
CA TYR A 351 -12.38 -3.75 -1.23
C TYR A 351 -13.04 -2.36 -1.30
N SER A 352 -12.25 -1.31 -1.13
CA SER A 352 -12.67 0.09 -1.25
C SER A 352 -12.00 0.71 -2.48
N ILE A 353 -12.68 0.66 -3.61
CA ILE A 353 -12.14 1.16 -4.87
C ILE A 353 -12.26 2.67 -4.93
N THR A 354 -11.16 3.35 -5.05
CA THR A 354 -11.07 4.81 -5.16
C THR A 354 -10.63 5.25 -6.56
N ALA A 355 -10.91 6.50 -6.90
CA ALA A 355 -10.46 7.09 -8.16
C ALA A 355 -8.94 7.31 -8.15
N PRO A 356 -8.20 6.75 -9.10
CA PRO A 356 -6.74 6.92 -9.18
C PRO A 356 -6.31 8.26 -9.76
N ILE A 357 -7.20 8.94 -10.48
CA ILE A 357 -7.01 10.28 -11.05
C ILE A 357 -8.28 11.10 -10.89
N SER A 358 -8.13 12.41 -10.85
CA SER A 358 -9.27 13.34 -10.98
C SER A 358 -9.71 13.41 -12.43
N GLY A 359 -11.02 13.32 -12.69
CA GLY A 359 -11.52 13.35 -14.06
C GLY A 359 -13.01 13.09 -14.18
N THR A 360 -13.45 12.80 -15.39
CA THR A 360 -14.86 12.48 -15.69
C THR A 360 -15.02 11.00 -15.96
N VAL A 361 -16.02 10.39 -15.37
CA VAL A 361 -16.35 8.97 -15.61
C VAL A 361 -17.00 8.82 -16.98
N VAL A 362 -16.31 8.20 -17.91
CA VAL A 362 -16.79 8.01 -19.29
C VAL A 362 -17.56 6.70 -19.44
N THR A 363 -17.15 5.68 -18.74
CA THR A 363 -17.80 4.36 -18.79
C THR A 363 -17.96 3.83 -17.37
N LYS A 364 -19.16 3.34 -17.04
CA LYS A 364 -19.48 2.60 -15.83
C LYS A 364 -20.00 1.24 -16.24
N THR A 365 -19.25 0.19 -15.97
CA THR A 365 -19.59 -1.17 -16.39
C THR A 365 -20.28 -1.94 -15.28
N ALA A 366 -19.88 -1.70 -14.03
CA ALA A 366 -20.39 -2.38 -12.86
C ALA A 366 -21.24 -1.43 -11.99
N LYS A 367 -22.20 -1.98 -11.26
CA LYS A 367 -23.13 -1.26 -10.37
C LYS A 367 -23.38 -2.03 -9.09
N ALA A 368 -23.97 -1.36 -8.10
CA ALA A 368 -24.38 -1.99 -6.84
C ALA A 368 -25.30 -3.19 -7.08
N GLY A 369 -25.02 -4.31 -6.40
CA GLY A 369 -25.68 -5.59 -6.55
C GLY A 369 -25.06 -6.53 -7.59
N ASP A 370 -24.07 -6.07 -8.38
CA ASP A 370 -23.34 -6.94 -9.30
C ASP A 370 -22.29 -7.75 -8.53
N ASN A 371 -22.12 -9.01 -8.93
CA ASN A 371 -21.06 -9.86 -8.40
C ASN A 371 -19.89 -9.84 -9.39
N ILE A 372 -18.72 -9.43 -8.90
CA ILE A 372 -17.51 -9.28 -9.71
C ILE A 372 -16.49 -10.37 -9.37
N GLU A 373 -15.77 -10.80 -10.37
CA GLU A 373 -14.59 -11.66 -10.22
C GLU A 373 -13.34 -10.79 -10.32
N GLY A 374 -12.44 -10.91 -9.33
CA GLY A 374 -11.19 -10.17 -9.34
C GLY A 374 -10.27 -10.60 -10.49
N GLY A 375 -9.58 -9.63 -11.08
CA GLY A 375 -8.62 -9.87 -12.14
C GLY A 375 -8.32 -8.65 -12.98
N SER A 376 -7.26 -8.71 -13.78
CA SER A 376 -6.85 -7.60 -14.65
C SER A 376 -7.88 -7.21 -15.71
N ASP A 377 -8.80 -8.12 -16.03
CA ASP A 377 -9.83 -7.93 -17.07
C ASP A 377 -11.16 -7.43 -16.51
N SER A 378 -11.28 -7.31 -15.19
CA SER A 378 -12.50 -6.88 -14.50
C SER A 378 -12.59 -5.35 -14.45
N THR A 379 -12.90 -4.74 -15.59
CA THR A 379 -13.09 -3.29 -15.69
C THR A 379 -14.40 -2.85 -15.02
N LEU A 380 -14.29 -1.99 -14.00
CA LEU A 380 -15.41 -1.40 -13.28
C LEU A 380 -15.88 -0.09 -13.91
N CYS A 381 -14.95 0.81 -14.16
CA CYS A 381 -15.21 2.08 -14.83
C CYS A 381 -13.96 2.61 -15.54
N VAL A 382 -14.17 3.61 -16.40
CA VAL A 382 -13.08 4.33 -17.07
C VAL A 382 -13.22 5.80 -16.77
N ILE A 383 -12.13 6.42 -16.32
CA ILE A 383 -12.05 7.84 -15.98
C ILE A 383 -11.12 8.52 -16.96
N TYR A 384 -11.55 9.64 -17.52
CA TYR A 384 -10.76 10.48 -18.41
C TYR A 384 -10.43 11.81 -17.73
N ASP A 385 -9.17 12.17 -17.73
CA ASP A 385 -8.79 13.55 -17.47
C ASP A 385 -9.06 14.40 -18.74
N LEU A 386 -10.06 15.24 -18.64
CA LEU A 386 -10.46 16.16 -19.71
C LEU A 386 -9.97 17.59 -19.46
N SER A 387 -9.04 17.79 -18.53
CA SER A 387 -8.45 19.12 -18.25
C SER A 387 -7.78 19.72 -19.48
N TYR A 388 -7.19 18.89 -20.32
CA TYR A 388 -6.75 19.21 -21.67
C TYR A 388 -6.91 17.99 -22.57
N LEU A 389 -6.87 18.22 -23.88
CA LEU A 389 -6.92 17.14 -24.87
C LEU A 389 -5.59 17.08 -25.61
N GLU A 390 -5.13 15.88 -25.87
CA GLU A 390 -3.98 15.60 -26.70
C GLU A 390 -4.43 15.18 -28.10
N MET A 391 -3.67 15.57 -29.11
CA MET A 391 -3.91 15.13 -30.47
C MET A 391 -2.63 14.60 -31.08
N THR A 392 -2.66 13.36 -31.49
CA THR A 392 -1.55 12.75 -32.22
C THR A 392 -1.86 12.84 -33.73
N MET A 393 -0.97 13.46 -34.49
CA MET A 393 -1.12 13.57 -35.92
C MET A 393 0.13 13.07 -36.64
N SER A 394 -0.08 12.52 -37.83
CA SER A 394 0.99 12.09 -38.71
C SER A 394 1.33 13.18 -39.71
N ILE A 395 2.59 13.61 -39.75
CA ILE A 395 3.11 14.65 -40.66
C ILE A 395 4.08 13.99 -41.62
N ASN A 396 4.07 14.44 -42.89
CA ASN A 396 4.97 13.94 -43.92
C ASN A 396 6.44 14.25 -43.54
N GLU A 397 7.36 13.34 -43.88
CA GLU A 397 8.79 13.50 -43.66
C GLU A 397 9.37 14.81 -44.23
N LEU A 398 8.83 15.30 -45.35
CA LEU A 398 9.28 16.54 -45.98
C LEU A 398 8.89 17.79 -45.19
N ASP A 399 7.82 17.72 -44.44
CA ASP A 399 7.23 18.88 -43.75
C ASP A 399 7.58 18.94 -42.26
N ILE A 400 8.04 17.83 -41.69
CA ILE A 400 8.33 17.70 -40.23
C ILE A 400 9.44 18.66 -39.79
N SER A 401 10.37 19.00 -40.69
CA SER A 401 11.44 19.95 -40.39
C SER A 401 10.95 21.40 -40.18
N SER A 402 9.71 21.70 -40.53
CA SER A 402 9.06 22.98 -40.31
C SER A 402 8.18 23.07 -39.08
N VAL A 403 8.09 21.95 -38.30
CA VAL A 403 7.32 21.89 -37.07
C VAL A 403 8.26 21.92 -35.88
N GLU A 404 8.06 22.88 -34.98
CA GLU A 404 8.87 23.07 -33.79
C GLU A 404 8.02 22.93 -32.52
N VAL A 405 8.63 22.42 -31.44
CA VAL A 405 8.00 22.35 -30.10
C VAL A 405 7.73 23.80 -29.64
N GLY A 406 6.52 24.06 -29.15
CA GLY A 406 6.08 25.39 -28.76
C GLY A 406 5.33 26.15 -29.84
N GLN A 407 5.20 25.59 -31.05
CA GLN A 407 4.46 26.23 -32.16
C GLN A 407 2.95 26.18 -31.88
N GLU A 408 2.26 27.30 -32.08
CA GLU A 408 0.81 27.40 -32.01
C GLU A 408 0.15 26.76 -33.24
N VAL A 409 -0.91 26.03 -33.02
CA VAL A 409 -1.71 25.37 -34.05
C VAL A 409 -3.19 25.65 -33.85
N GLN A 410 -3.91 25.74 -34.97
CA GLN A 410 -5.35 25.84 -34.99
C GLN A 410 -5.96 24.46 -35.24
N ILE A 411 -6.88 24.03 -34.38
CA ILE A 411 -7.56 22.74 -34.44
C ILE A 411 -9.03 23.01 -34.73
N THR A 412 -9.57 22.37 -35.75
CA THR A 412 -11.00 22.34 -36.02
C THR A 412 -11.50 20.93 -35.87
N ALA A 413 -12.63 20.71 -35.18
CA ALA A 413 -13.21 19.41 -34.97
C ALA A 413 -14.50 19.28 -35.78
N ASP A 414 -14.65 18.19 -36.54
CA ASP A 414 -15.86 17.93 -37.35
C ASP A 414 -17.13 17.80 -36.49
N ALA A 415 -16.98 17.45 -35.21
CA ALA A 415 -18.09 17.31 -34.28
C ALA A 415 -18.69 18.66 -33.83
N VAL A 416 -17.95 19.76 -33.98
CA VAL A 416 -18.35 21.10 -33.55
C VAL A 416 -18.08 22.08 -34.69
N GLU A 417 -19.08 22.25 -35.56
CA GLU A 417 -18.95 23.16 -36.73
C GLU A 417 -18.76 24.60 -36.27
N GLY A 418 -17.71 25.25 -36.80
CA GLY A 418 -17.48 26.68 -36.66
C GLY A 418 -16.62 27.12 -35.46
N GLU A 419 -16.21 26.22 -34.59
CA GLU A 419 -15.27 26.54 -33.51
C GLU A 419 -13.83 26.21 -33.89
N VAL A 420 -12.94 27.14 -33.61
CA VAL A 420 -11.50 26.99 -33.82
C VAL A 420 -10.83 26.97 -32.45
N TYR A 421 -10.20 25.88 -32.16
CA TYR A 421 -9.43 25.69 -30.92
C TYR A 421 -7.95 25.97 -31.18
N THR A 422 -7.27 26.51 -30.19
CA THR A 422 -5.82 26.70 -30.25
C THR A 422 -5.10 25.61 -29.44
N GLY A 423 -4.02 25.10 -29.99
CA GLY A 423 -3.15 24.15 -29.33
C GLY A 423 -1.68 24.54 -29.48
N VAL A 424 -0.81 23.87 -28.76
CA VAL A 424 0.63 24.05 -28.82
C VAL A 424 1.29 22.70 -29.06
N VAL A 425 2.26 22.64 -29.96
CA VAL A 425 3.07 21.43 -30.20
C VAL A 425 3.91 21.17 -28.98
N THR A 426 3.72 20.00 -28.32
CA THR A 426 4.46 19.61 -27.13
C THR A 426 5.62 18.68 -27.44
N GLU A 427 5.46 17.83 -28.46
CA GLU A 427 6.47 16.86 -28.84
C GLU A 427 6.49 16.65 -30.34
N VAL A 428 7.67 16.52 -30.92
CA VAL A 428 7.89 16.07 -32.29
C VAL A 428 8.71 14.80 -32.26
N SER A 429 8.07 13.68 -32.57
CA SER A 429 8.67 12.35 -32.48
C SER A 429 8.95 11.78 -33.90
N TRP A 430 10.16 11.27 -34.09
CA TRP A 430 10.59 10.60 -35.32
C TRP A 430 10.28 9.10 -35.33
N ARG A 431 9.36 8.65 -34.50
CA ARG A 431 9.04 7.24 -34.35
C ARG A 431 8.16 6.79 -35.52
N ALA A 432 8.65 5.83 -36.30
CA ALA A 432 7.80 5.11 -37.24
C ALA A 432 6.69 4.40 -36.47
N PRO A 433 5.41 4.49 -36.88
CA PRO A 433 4.34 3.70 -36.28
C PRO A 433 4.68 2.21 -36.41
N PRO A 434 4.26 1.37 -35.45
CA PRO A 434 4.45 -0.07 -35.57
C PRO A 434 3.80 -0.56 -36.86
N PRO A 435 4.40 -1.54 -37.57
CA PRO A 435 3.90 -1.98 -38.85
C PRO A 435 2.52 -2.61 -38.70
N ALA A 436 1.48 -1.86 -39.01
CA ALA A 436 0.23 -2.45 -39.42
C ALA A 436 0.50 -3.18 -40.75
N ALA A 437 0.06 -4.42 -40.84
CA ALA A 437 0.32 -5.31 -41.98
C ALA A 437 -0.20 -4.71 -43.32
N SER A 438 0.56 -3.80 -43.88
CA SER A 438 0.45 -3.32 -45.29
C SER A 438 1.66 -2.43 -45.59
N PRO A 439 2.22 -2.50 -46.81
CA PRO A 439 3.44 -1.80 -47.14
C PRO A 439 3.16 -0.34 -47.43
N HIS A 440 3.11 0.49 -46.40
CA HIS A 440 3.17 1.93 -46.51
C HIS A 440 4.38 2.46 -45.76
N ILE A 441 5.09 3.36 -46.42
CA ILE A 441 6.27 4.06 -45.91
C ILE A 441 5.91 4.75 -44.58
N PRO A 442 6.72 4.60 -43.52
CA PRO A 442 6.43 5.17 -42.21
C PRO A 442 6.50 6.70 -42.28
N SER A 443 5.42 7.37 -41.87
CA SER A 443 5.39 8.83 -41.72
C SER A 443 5.76 9.16 -40.25
N PRO A 444 6.59 10.19 -40.01
CA PRO A 444 6.84 10.70 -38.67
C PRO A 444 5.58 11.31 -38.06
N SER A 445 5.40 11.21 -36.75
CA SER A 445 4.25 11.72 -36.02
C SER A 445 4.63 12.86 -35.08
N ALA A 446 3.77 13.84 -34.93
CA ALA A 446 3.88 14.90 -33.94
C ALA A 446 2.70 14.85 -32.97
N SER A 447 2.95 14.97 -31.66
CA SER A 447 1.93 15.05 -30.63
C SER A 447 1.72 16.51 -30.18
N MET A 448 0.49 16.86 -29.88
CA MET A 448 0.09 18.19 -29.43
C MET A 448 -0.73 18.12 -28.17
N ARG A 449 -0.44 19.01 -27.22
CA ARG A 449 -1.25 19.22 -26.03
C ARG A 449 -2.01 20.52 -26.11
N ARG A 450 -3.23 20.52 -25.68
CA ARG A 450 -4.06 21.71 -25.57
C ARG A 450 -4.26 22.06 -24.09
N THR A 451 -4.01 23.31 -23.74
CA THR A 451 -4.44 23.85 -22.46
C THR A 451 -5.93 24.18 -22.55
N ALA A 452 -6.70 23.70 -21.59
CA ALA A 452 -8.16 23.80 -21.59
C ALA A 452 -8.67 25.22 -21.75
N CYS A 453 -9.63 25.40 -22.65
CA CYS A 453 -10.75 26.29 -22.42
C CYS A 453 -12.00 25.44 -22.42
N CYS A 454 -12.61 25.24 -21.24
CA CYS A 454 -14.02 24.93 -21.18
C CYS A 454 -14.78 26.16 -21.63
N PRO A 455 -15.73 26.08 -22.57
CA PRO A 455 -16.75 27.10 -22.69
C PRO A 455 -17.64 27.03 -21.44
N ALA A 456 -17.98 28.20 -20.90
CA ALA A 456 -18.83 28.41 -19.76
C ALA A 456 -20.27 27.89 -19.98
#